data_fdeddcfc23186cd52534e57ccc3f36b3
#
_entry.id   fdeddcfc23186cd52534e57ccc3f36b3
#
_cell.length_a   1.000
_cell.length_b   1.000
_cell.length_c   1.000
_cell.angle_alpha   90.00
_cell.angle_beta   90.00
_cell.angle_gamma   90.00
#
_symmetry.space_group_name_H-M   'P 1'
#
loop_
_entity.id
_entity.type
_entity.pdbx_description
1 polymer ?
#
loop_
_entity_poly.entity_id
_entity_poly.type
_entity_poly.pdbx_seq_one_letter_code
_entity_poly.pdbx_strand_id
1 'polypeptide(L)'
;MVASWMLAERRRVQNDFDLERIVRRRYNIGMAKSPRYTSEHAAAGLDAKFPEIETWRNQFQKYEILIDDPELTSVCPKTGLPDFGVLTIRYMPRDRCLELKSLKEYLFSYRNLGIFQENIVNKVLEDVVKACNPVWAVVRGEFRPRGGMGTTVEAHWPRPAA
;
A
#
# COMPACT_ATOMS: atom_id res chain seq x y z
N MET A 1 30.42 43.52 13.84
CA MET A 1 29.57 42.95 12.75
C MET A 1 28.98 41.60 13.09
N VAL A 2 29.66 40.67 13.77
CA VAL A 2 29.17 39.33 14.10
C VAL A 2 27.97 39.31 15.08
N ALA A 3 27.98 40.23 16.08
CA ALA A 3 26.90 40.28 17.09
C ALA A 3 25.56 40.77 16.53
N SER A 4 25.54 41.58 15.49
CA SER A 4 24.32 42.06 14.84
C SER A 4 23.62 40.96 14.03
N TRP A 5 24.39 40.06 13.41
CA TRP A 5 23.86 38.93 12.66
C TRP A 5 23.24 37.86 13.58
N MET A 6 23.90 37.56 14.70
CA MET A 6 23.36 36.60 15.70
C MET A 6 22.04 37.07 16.35
N LEU A 7 21.86 38.40 16.53
CA LEU A 7 20.62 38.97 17.06
C LEU A 7 19.47 38.91 16.02
N ALA A 8 19.79 39.07 14.74
CA ALA A 8 18.81 38.94 13.65
C ALA A 8 18.33 37.49 13.48
N GLU A 9 19.25 36.53 13.58
CA GLU A 9 18.96 35.11 13.50
C GLU A 9 18.07 34.61 14.69
N ARG A 10 18.39 35.05 15.91
CA ARG A 10 17.56 34.78 17.10
C ARG A 10 16.14 35.35 16.98
N ARG A 11 15.97 36.54 16.42
CA ARG A 11 14.62 37.11 16.18
C ARG A 11 13.87 36.37 15.11
N ARG A 12 14.52 35.83 14.08
CA ARG A 12 13.90 35.02 13.02
C ARG A 12 13.36 33.71 13.57
N VAL A 13 14.16 32.98 14.36
CA VAL A 13 13.76 31.74 15.02
C VAL A 13 12.63 31.98 16.01
N GLN A 14 12.65 33.08 16.76
CA GLN A 14 11.60 33.43 17.70
C GLN A 14 10.27 33.75 16.98
N ASN A 15 10.33 34.43 15.83
CA ASN A 15 9.16 34.76 15.02
C ASN A 15 8.55 33.51 14.37
N ASP A 16 9.36 32.52 13.94
CA ASP A 16 8.87 31.27 13.40
C ASP A 16 8.13 30.42 14.49
N PHE A 17 8.64 30.44 15.74
CA PHE A 17 8.00 29.80 16.88
C PHE A 17 6.65 30.46 17.24
N ASP A 18 6.57 31.80 17.13
CA ASP A 18 5.34 32.55 17.40
C ASP A 18 4.31 32.36 16.26
N LEU A 19 4.76 32.27 15.01
CA LEU A 19 3.89 31.95 13.87
C LEU A 19 3.25 30.57 13.99
N GLU A 20 4.01 29.56 14.38
CA GLU A 20 3.45 28.24 14.67
C GLU A 20 2.40 28.27 15.79
N ARG A 21 2.65 29.05 16.86
CA ARG A 21 1.73 29.22 17.98
C ARG A 21 0.45 29.94 17.57
N ILE A 22 0.57 30.96 16.70
CA ILE A 22 -0.57 31.72 16.16
C ILE A 22 -1.40 30.85 15.22
N VAL A 23 -0.76 30.08 14.32
CA VAL A 23 -1.43 29.16 13.41
C VAL A 23 -2.14 28.06 14.20
N ARG A 24 -1.51 27.47 15.23
CA ARG A 24 -2.12 26.46 16.11
C ARG A 24 -3.35 27.01 16.85
N ARG A 25 -3.33 28.26 17.32
CA ARG A 25 -4.43 28.91 18.02
C ARG A 25 -5.59 29.27 17.09
N ARG A 26 -5.28 29.76 15.88
CA ARG A 26 -6.27 30.26 14.92
C ARG A 26 -7.05 29.16 14.21
N TYR A 27 -6.43 28.02 14.01
CA TYR A 27 -7.04 26.89 13.29
C TYR A 27 -7.45 25.73 14.18
N ASN A 28 -7.34 25.89 15.51
CA ASN A 28 -7.71 24.86 16.50
C ASN A 28 -7.11 23.48 16.15
N ILE A 29 -5.87 23.46 15.62
CA ILE A 29 -5.13 22.23 15.32
C ILE A 29 -4.63 21.67 16.65
N GLY A 30 -5.57 21.28 17.50
CA GLY A 30 -5.29 20.33 18.54
C GLY A 30 -4.94 19.03 17.85
N MET A 31 -3.72 18.52 18.05
CA MET A 31 -3.45 17.12 17.75
C MET A 31 -4.33 16.30 18.72
N ALA A 32 -5.58 16.09 18.37
CA ALA A 32 -6.34 15.01 18.96
C ALA A 32 -5.45 13.77 18.80
N LYS A 33 -5.04 13.13 19.90
CA LYS A 33 -4.32 11.87 19.85
C LYS A 33 -5.16 10.95 18.97
N SER A 34 -4.69 10.71 17.76
CA SER A 34 -5.33 9.78 16.84
C SER A 34 -5.62 8.49 17.62
N PRO A 35 -6.86 7.98 17.60
CA PRO A 35 -7.18 6.76 18.34
C PRO A 35 -6.20 5.66 17.97
N ARG A 36 -5.83 4.81 18.94
CA ARG A 36 -4.92 3.67 18.71
C ARG A 36 -5.49 2.77 17.63
N TYR A 37 -4.63 2.06 16.93
CA TYR A 37 -5.06 1.01 16.00
C TYR A 37 -5.80 -0.09 16.77
N THR A 38 -6.89 -0.59 16.18
CA THR A 38 -7.72 -1.67 16.75
C THR A 38 -7.64 -2.90 15.88
N SER A 39 -8.11 -4.04 16.40
CA SER A 39 -8.27 -5.28 15.61
C SER A 39 -9.19 -5.09 14.40
N GLU A 40 -10.19 -4.21 14.50
CA GLU A 40 -11.08 -3.88 13.38
C GLU A 40 -10.31 -3.21 12.23
N HIS A 41 -9.43 -2.26 12.54
CA HIS A 41 -8.56 -1.68 11.52
C HIS A 41 -7.65 -2.73 10.89
N ALA A 42 -7.10 -3.64 11.70
CA ALA A 42 -6.19 -4.69 11.20
C ALA A 42 -6.89 -5.68 10.26
N ALA A 43 -8.18 -5.97 10.50
CA ALA A 43 -9.00 -6.88 9.70
C ALA A 43 -9.74 -6.19 8.54
N ALA A 44 -9.71 -4.86 8.47
CA ALA A 44 -10.45 -4.10 7.47
C ALA A 44 -10.14 -4.57 6.05
N GLY A 45 -11.19 -4.81 5.26
CA GLY A 45 -11.11 -5.17 3.85
C GLY A 45 -10.75 -6.63 3.57
N LEU A 46 -10.41 -7.45 4.59
CA LEU A 46 -10.05 -8.86 4.36
C LEU A 46 -11.27 -9.73 3.97
N ASP A 47 -12.46 -9.35 4.39
CA ASP A 47 -13.73 -10.02 4.07
C ASP A 47 -14.41 -9.47 2.79
N ALA A 48 -13.77 -8.51 2.11
CA ALA A 48 -14.30 -7.92 0.88
C ALA A 48 -14.46 -9.00 -0.21
N LYS A 49 -15.59 -8.93 -0.91
CA LYS A 49 -15.85 -9.80 -2.07
C LYS A 49 -15.29 -9.13 -3.33
N PHE A 50 -14.41 -9.83 -4.00
CA PHE A 50 -13.78 -9.39 -5.24
C PHE A 50 -14.36 -10.14 -6.45
N PRO A 51 -14.27 -9.56 -7.66
CA PRO A 51 -14.46 -10.29 -8.89
C PRO A 51 -13.54 -11.52 -8.96
N GLU A 52 -13.98 -12.58 -9.59
CA GLU A 52 -13.17 -13.78 -9.79
C GLU A 52 -12.04 -13.48 -10.78
N ILE A 53 -10.82 -13.94 -10.47
CA ILE A 53 -9.69 -13.89 -11.38
C ILE A 53 -9.81 -15.12 -12.32
N GLU A 54 -10.14 -14.86 -13.58
CA GLU A 54 -10.22 -15.90 -14.61
C GLU A 54 -8.83 -16.40 -14.99
N THR A 55 -8.79 -17.58 -15.61
CA THR A 55 -7.55 -18.21 -16.04
C THR A 55 -7.75 -18.93 -17.37
N TRP A 56 -6.66 -19.09 -18.12
CA TRP A 56 -6.61 -19.89 -19.34
C TRP A 56 -5.53 -20.96 -19.25
N ARG A 57 -5.66 -22.03 -20.06
CA ARG A 57 -4.76 -23.19 -20.04
C ARG A 57 -3.36 -22.81 -20.53
N ASN A 58 -2.36 -23.02 -19.68
CA ASN A 58 -0.96 -22.86 -20.06
C ASN A 58 -0.51 -23.89 -21.10
N GLN A 59 0.23 -23.45 -22.15
CA GLN A 59 0.72 -24.30 -23.23
C GLN A 59 2.20 -24.65 -23.08
N PHE A 60 2.96 -23.95 -22.23
CA PHE A 60 4.41 -24.07 -22.09
C PHE A 60 4.81 -24.27 -20.64
N GLN A 61 6.06 -24.67 -20.41
CA GLN A 61 6.57 -24.90 -19.06
C GLN A 61 7.89 -24.17 -18.84
N LYS A 62 8.27 -23.98 -17.57
CA LYS A 62 9.56 -23.44 -17.14
C LYS A 62 9.83 -22.00 -17.63
N TYR A 63 8.85 -21.14 -17.57
CA TYR A 63 8.97 -19.70 -17.82
C TYR A 63 8.24 -18.93 -16.72
N GLU A 64 8.55 -17.65 -16.61
CA GLU A 64 7.98 -16.77 -15.63
C GLU A 64 7.12 -15.70 -16.31
N ILE A 65 6.09 -15.28 -15.60
CA ILE A 65 5.24 -14.14 -15.97
C ILE A 65 5.43 -13.06 -14.94
N LEU A 66 5.70 -11.84 -15.40
CA LEU A 66 5.77 -10.62 -14.60
C LEU A 66 4.63 -9.71 -15.05
N ILE A 67 3.83 -9.27 -14.08
CA ILE A 67 2.71 -8.33 -14.30
C ILE A 67 2.91 -7.16 -13.35
N ASP A 68 2.96 -5.95 -13.87
CA ASP A 68 3.03 -4.72 -13.10
C ASP A 68 1.72 -3.95 -13.19
N ASP A 69 1.17 -3.55 -12.05
CA ASP A 69 0.10 -2.58 -11.92
C ASP A 69 0.64 -1.30 -11.27
N PRO A 70 1.00 -0.28 -12.07
CA PRO A 70 1.53 0.98 -11.55
C PRO A 70 0.45 1.92 -10.99
N GLU A 71 -0.81 1.55 -11.11
CA GLU A 71 -1.96 2.36 -10.73
C GLU A 71 -2.72 1.83 -9.50
N LEU A 72 -2.12 0.90 -8.74
CA LEU A 72 -2.72 0.37 -7.53
C LEU A 72 -3.09 1.51 -6.58
N THR A 73 -4.35 1.52 -6.18
CA THR A 73 -4.89 2.51 -5.24
C THR A 73 -5.76 1.81 -4.21
N SER A 74 -5.69 2.24 -2.96
CA SER A 74 -6.57 1.79 -1.88
C SER A 74 -6.84 2.94 -0.91
N VAL A 75 -7.54 2.68 0.18
CA VAL A 75 -7.82 3.66 1.23
C VAL A 75 -7.25 3.15 2.55
N CYS A 76 -6.56 4.02 3.28
CA CYS A 76 -6.12 3.68 4.63
C CYS A 76 -7.33 3.55 5.55
N PRO A 77 -7.57 2.39 6.19
CA PRO A 77 -8.77 2.17 7.00
C PRO A 77 -8.84 3.06 8.23
N LYS A 78 -7.70 3.61 8.67
CA LYS A 78 -7.64 4.49 9.83
C LYS A 78 -7.86 5.96 9.49
N THR A 79 -7.30 6.44 8.39
CA THR A 79 -7.28 7.88 8.06
C THR A 79 -8.29 8.25 7.00
N GLY A 80 -8.81 7.29 6.24
CA GLY A 80 -9.63 7.53 5.06
C GLY A 80 -8.89 8.17 3.88
N LEU A 81 -7.56 8.33 3.99
CA LEU A 81 -6.75 8.90 2.91
C LEU A 81 -6.38 7.84 1.88
N PRO A 82 -6.27 8.22 0.59
CA PRO A 82 -5.88 7.27 -0.45
C PRO A 82 -4.41 6.84 -0.30
N ASP A 83 -4.16 5.57 -0.58
CA ASP A 83 -2.86 4.96 -0.77
C ASP A 83 -2.61 4.72 -2.25
N PHE A 84 -1.40 5.01 -2.70
CA PHE A 84 -0.95 4.77 -4.08
C PHE A 84 0.30 3.90 -4.05
N GLY A 85 0.40 3.00 -5.01
CA GLY A 85 1.56 2.13 -5.13
C GLY A 85 1.70 1.50 -6.50
N VAL A 86 2.77 0.73 -6.64
CA VAL A 86 2.99 -0.19 -7.75
C VAL A 86 2.88 -1.59 -7.18
N LEU A 87 2.06 -2.44 -7.80
CA LEU A 87 1.96 -3.84 -7.46
C LEU A 87 2.59 -4.67 -8.56
N THR A 88 3.54 -5.53 -8.19
CA THR A 88 4.19 -6.49 -9.09
C THR A 88 3.78 -7.90 -8.71
N ILE A 89 3.26 -8.67 -9.66
CA ILE A 89 2.95 -10.09 -9.53
C ILE A 89 3.92 -10.86 -10.43
N ARG A 90 4.76 -11.68 -9.84
CA ARG A 90 5.71 -12.55 -10.56
C ARG A 90 5.43 -14.00 -10.21
N TYR A 91 5.25 -14.85 -11.22
CA TYR A 91 4.92 -16.25 -10.95
C TYR A 91 5.37 -17.18 -12.08
N MET A 92 5.57 -18.44 -11.74
CA MET A 92 5.77 -19.51 -12.70
C MET A 92 4.46 -20.29 -12.84
N PRO A 93 3.78 -20.20 -14.00
CA PRO A 93 2.54 -20.91 -14.19
C PRO A 93 2.76 -22.43 -14.20
N ARG A 94 1.85 -23.18 -13.61
CA ARG A 94 1.79 -24.65 -13.74
C ARG A 94 0.90 -25.00 -14.94
N ASP A 95 -0.37 -25.14 -14.73
CA ASP A 95 -1.35 -25.58 -15.74
C ASP A 95 -2.22 -24.42 -16.25
N ARG A 96 -2.20 -23.29 -15.54
CA ARG A 96 -3.06 -22.14 -15.82
C ARG A 96 -2.27 -20.83 -15.73
N CYS A 97 -2.59 -19.90 -16.62
CA CYS A 97 -2.15 -18.52 -16.58
C CYS A 97 -3.29 -17.61 -16.17
N LEU A 98 -2.98 -16.51 -15.47
CA LEU A 98 -3.97 -15.49 -15.12
C LEU A 98 -4.49 -14.80 -16.38
N GLU A 99 -5.80 -14.51 -16.43
CA GLU A 99 -6.41 -13.71 -17.47
C GLU A 99 -6.34 -12.23 -17.04
N LEU A 100 -5.75 -11.38 -17.90
CA LEU A 100 -5.37 -10.03 -17.53
C LEU A 100 -6.55 -9.07 -17.35
N LYS A 101 -7.66 -9.26 -18.09
CA LYS A 101 -8.82 -8.37 -17.97
C LYS A 101 -9.51 -8.56 -16.62
N SER A 102 -9.78 -9.79 -16.23
CA SER A 102 -10.36 -10.13 -14.93
C SER A 102 -9.44 -9.76 -13.77
N LEU A 103 -8.12 -9.96 -13.94
CA LEU A 103 -7.13 -9.52 -12.97
C LEU A 103 -7.17 -8.01 -12.78
N LYS A 104 -7.27 -7.23 -13.87
CA LYS A 104 -7.43 -5.78 -13.81
C LYS A 104 -8.70 -5.37 -13.04
N GLU A 105 -9.84 -6.00 -13.31
CA GLU A 105 -11.10 -5.75 -12.61
C GLU A 105 -10.99 -6.07 -11.11
N TYR A 106 -10.32 -7.17 -10.78
CA TYR A 106 -9.99 -7.55 -9.42
C TYR A 106 -9.14 -6.49 -8.70
N LEU A 107 -8.02 -6.05 -9.29
CA LEU A 107 -7.13 -5.05 -8.71
C LEU A 107 -7.82 -3.68 -8.61
N PHE A 108 -8.66 -3.32 -9.58
CA PHE A 108 -9.42 -2.08 -9.53
C PHE A 108 -10.41 -2.02 -8.35
N SER A 109 -10.86 -3.17 -7.85
CA SER A 109 -11.77 -3.25 -6.70
C SER A 109 -11.16 -2.75 -5.39
N TYR A 110 -9.83 -2.67 -5.31
CA TYR A 110 -9.13 -2.10 -4.15
C TYR A 110 -9.26 -0.57 -4.06
N ARG A 111 -9.58 0.13 -5.14
CA ARG A 111 -9.51 1.61 -5.23
C ARG A 111 -10.23 2.35 -4.11
N ASN A 112 -11.38 1.88 -3.70
CA ASN A 112 -12.20 2.49 -2.65
C ASN A 112 -12.27 1.64 -1.38
N LEU A 113 -11.45 0.58 -1.29
CA LEU A 113 -11.47 -0.35 -0.18
C LEU A 113 -10.55 0.14 0.94
N GLY A 114 -11.11 0.23 2.16
CA GLY A 114 -10.33 0.48 3.37
C GLY A 114 -9.56 -0.79 3.75
N ILE A 115 -8.26 -0.83 3.47
CA ILE A 115 -7.41 -2.00 3.72
C ILE A 115 -5.95 -1.56 3.92
N PHE A 116 -5.20 -2.23 4.82
CA PHE A 116 -3.77 -1.95 4.98
C PHE A 116 -2.94 -2.53 3.83
N GLN A 117 -1.82 -1.85 3.55
CA GLN A 117 -0.89 -2.19 2.47
C GLN A 117 -0.38 -3.63 2.59
N GLU A 118 -0.07 -4.08 3.79
CA GLU A 118 0.37 -5.43 4.10
C GLU A 118 -0.70 -6.47 3.76
N ASN A 119 -1.96 -6.16 4.05
CA ASN A 119 -3.09 -7.04 3.77
C ASN A 119 -3.37 -7.14 2.27
N ILE A 120 -3.22 -6.04 1.51
CA ILE A 120 -3.39 -6.04 0.06
C ILE A 120 -2.45 -7.07 -0.57
N VAL A 121 -1.15 -6.97 -0.29
CA VAL A 121 -0.12 -7.81 -0.92
C VAL A 121 -0.34 -9.29 -0.58
N ASN A 122 -0.65 -9.59 0.68
CA ASN A 122 -0.91 -10.97 1.11
C ASN A 122 -2.20 -11.52 0.50
N LYS A 123 -3.28 -10.72 0.45
CA LYS A 123 -4.55 -11.15 -0.15
C LYS A 123 -4.43 -11.37 -1.66
N VAL A 124 -3.76 -10.48 -2.37
CA VAL A 124 -3.49 -10.68 -3.80
C VAL A 124 -2.71 -11.97 -4.04
N LEU A 125 -1.67 -12.26 -3.23
CA LEU A 125 -0.94 -13.53 -3.33
C LEU A 125 -1.86 -14.74 -3.14
N GLU A 126 -2.70 -14.74 -2.11
CA GLU A 126 -3.61 -15.84 -1.82
C GLU A 126 -4.63 -16.05 -2.94
N ASP A 127 -5.21 -14.97 -3.48
CA ASP A 127 -6.19 -15.02 -4.53
C ASP A 127 -5.56 -15.47 -5.88
N VAL A 128 -4.35 -15.02 -6.19
CA VAL A 128 -3.55 -15.48 -7.34
C VAL A 128 -3.24 -16.97 -7.24
N VAL A 129 -2.78 -17.43 -6.08
CA VAL A 129 -2.49 -18.85 -5.84
C VAL A 129 -3.75 -19.69 -5.98
N LYS A 130 -4.87 -19.22 -5.43
CA LYS A 130 -6.17 -19.91 -5.56
C LYS A 130 -6.64 -19.99 -7.02
N ALA A 131 -6.42 -18.93 -7.81
CA ALA A 131 -6.88 -18.87 -9.19
C ALA A 131 -6.07 -19.78 -10.12
N CYS A 132 -4.74 -19.75 -10.10
CA CYS A 132 -3.90 -20.43 -11.10
C CYS A 132 -2.98 -21.52 -10.55
N ASN A 133 -2.92 -21.75 -9.23
CA ASN A 133 -2.08 -22.76 -8.57
C ASN A 133 -0.65 -22.81 -9.16
N PRO A 134 0.13 -21.72 -9.05
CA PRO A 134 1.43 -21.61 -9.69
C PRO A 134 2.47 -22.56 -9.04
N VAL A 135 3.59 -22.79 -9.71
CA VAL A 135 4.73 -23.51 -9.11
C VAL A 135 5.29 -22.69 -7.95
N TRP A 136 5.45 -21.40 -8.16
CA TRP A 136 5.74 -20.40 -7.14
C TRP A 136 5.17 -19.05 -7.59
N ALA A 137 4.98 -18.14 -6.64
CA ALA A 137 4.57 -16.78 -6.89
C ALA A 137 5.19 -15.83 -5.87
N VAL A 138 5.42 -14.60 -6.31
CA VAL A 138 5.83 -13.47 -5.48
C VAL A 138 4.92 -12.30 -5.82
N VAL A 139 4.34 -11.67 -4.80
CA VAL A 139 3.61 -10.42 -4.95
C VAL A 139 4.34 -9.37 -4.14
N ARG A 140 4.68 -8.26 -4.79
CA ARG A 140 5.39 -7.13 -4.19
C ARG A 140 4.58 -5.85 -4.40
N GLY A 141 4.37 -5.11 -3.32
CA GLY A 141 3.75 -3.79 -3.33
C GLY A 141 4.74 -2.72 -2.89
N GLU A 142 4.97 -1.72 -3.70
CA GLU A 142 5.78 -0.54 -3.38
C GLU A 142 4.88 0.68 -3.26
N PHE A 143 4.67 1.16 -2.04
CA PHE A 143 3.72 2.22 -1.76
C PHE A 143 4.41 3.58 -1.65
N ARG A 144 3.76 4.62 -2.18
CA ARG A 144 4.27 5.99 -2.13
C ARG A 144 4.42 6.48 -0.71
N PRO A 145 5.48 7.26 -0.41
CA PRO A 145 5.74 7.74 0.94
C PRO A 145 4.58 8.56 1.52
N ARG A 146 4.28 8.29 2.79
CA ARG A 146 3.44 9.13 3.63
C ARG A 146 4.27 9.67 4.79
N GLY A 147 4.24 10.99 5.00
CA GLY A 147 5.07 11.61 6.04
C GLY A 147 6.56 11.31 5.89
N GLY A 148 7.05 11.11 4.66
CA GLY A 148 8.44 10.78 4.36
C GLY A 148 8.82 9.29 4.44
N MET A 149 7.92 8.41 4.87
CA MET A 149 8.17 6.95 4.96
C MET A 149 7.50 6.21 3.79
N GLY A 150 8.30 5.53 2.96
CA GLY A 150 7.83 4.58 1.96
C GLY A 150 7.74 3.17 2.56
N THR A 151 6.80 2.37 2.07
CA THR A 151 6.61 0.99 2.50
C THR A 151 6.76 0.07 1.30
N THR A 152 7.52 -1.00 1.46
CA THR A 152 7.56 -2.12 0.51
C THR A 152 7.13 -3.38 1.27
N VAL A 153 6.16 -4.09 0.71
CA VAL A 153 5.69 -5.37 1.24
C VAL A 153 5.91 -6.42 0.17
N GLU A 154 6.44 -7.59 0.57
CA GLU A 154 6.66 -8.71 -0.34
C GLU A 154 6.18 -10.02 0.27
N ALA A 155 5.37 -10.77 -0.46
CA ALA A 155 4.81 -12.05 -0.04
C ALA A 155 5.13 -13.13 -1.05
N HIS A 156 5.43 -14.34 -0.56
CA HIS A 156 5.93 -15.47 -1.36
C HIS A 156 5.02 -16.69 -1.25
N TRP A 157 4.94 -17.46 -2.34
CA TRP A 157 4.34 -18.78 -2.39
C TRP A 157 5.29 -19.79 -3.06
N PRO A 158 5.58 -20.96 -2.49
CA PRO A 158 5.16 -21.37 -1.14
C PRO A 158 5.72 -20.41 -0.08
N ARG A 159 4.99 -20.26 1.04
CA ARG A 159 5.46 -19.41 2.13
C ARG A 159 6.75 -20.00 2.70
N PRO A 160 7.76 -19.16 3.01
CA PRO A 160 8.95 -19.64 3.73
C PRO A 160 8.56 -20.31 5.04
N ALA A 161 9.30 -21.33 5.44
CA ALA A 161 9.14 -21.89 6.77
C ALA A 161 9.48 -20.83 7.84
N ALA A 162 8.69 -20.77 8.90
CA ALA A 162 8.89 -19.87 10.03
C ALA A 162 10.12 -20.29 10.84
#